data_57dd9b566a0016728f4b15d2d49fdd0a
#
_entry.id   57dd9b566a0016728f4b15d2d49fdd0a
#
_cell.length_a   1.000
_cell.length_b   1.000
_cell.length_c   1.000
_cell.angle_alpha   90.00
_cell.angle_beta   90.00
_cell.angle_gamma   90.00
#
_symmetry.space_group_name_H-M   'P 1'
#
loop_
_entity.id
_entity.type
_entity.pdbx_description
1 polymer ?
#
loop_
_entity_poly.entity_id
_entity_poly.type
_entity_poly.pdbx_seq_one_letter_code
_entity_poly.pdbx_strand_id
1 'polypeptide(L)'
;MNPVDWKGVKKGLEAAKKKNIPVIVVDTEVYDTDLVDVTIVTDNYQAGVLCAKDMMERQKEANILLLTHDKTKSGRDRIQGFTDTIQSHNEYKIIAMEDTQGQIERSLPKVEKMVEEHEDIDVIMSLNDPTAMGALAALDSKGYKKDVLVYGVDGSPEGKRLITESKMTGTAVQYPRKMGASAIKAAYELLAGKDVDKTVTIPVKLITKENVSEYDLERWQ
;
A
#
# COMPACT_ATOMS: atom_id res chain seq x y z
N MET A 1 -11.78 12.53 -6.91
CA MET A 1 -11.16 11.67 -7.94
C MET A 1 -10.09 10.78 -7.31
N ASN A 2 -9.75 9.65 -7.91
CA ASN A 2 -8.63 8.78 -7.53
C ASN A 2 -7.77 8.55 -8.80
N PRO A 3 -6.57 9.14 -8.93
CA PRO A 3 -5.77 9.04 -10.15
C PRO A 3 -4.99 7.72 -10.22
N VAL A 4 -4.92 7.14 -11.41
CA VAL A 4 -4.09 5.94 -11.70
C VAL A 4 -2.62 6.33 -11.93
N ASP A 5 -2.39 7.53 -12.44
CA ASP A 5 -1.08 8.14 -12.61
C ASP A 5 -1.10 9.53 -11.96
N TRP A 6 -0.31 9.70 -10.93
CA TRP A 6 -0.30 10.92 -10.13
C TRP A 6 0.17 12.18 -10.87
N LYS A 7 0.90 12.02 -11.98
CA LYS A 7 1.34 13.12 -12.86
C LYS A 7 0.43 13.33 -14.07
N GLY A 8 -0.33 12.31 -14.46
CA GLY A 8 -1.09 12.30 -15.72
C GLY A 8 -2.37 13.14 -15.73
N VAL A 9 -2.79 13.70 -14.59
CA VAL A 9 -4.11 14.32 -14.42
C VAL A 9 -4.16 15.84 -14.55
N LYS A 10 -3.02 16.50 -14.74
CA LYS A 10 -2.86 17.97 -14.74
C LYS A 10 -3.90 18.69 -15.60
N LYS A 11 -4.04 18.29 -16.86
CA LYS A 11 -4.99 18.95 -17.80
C LYS A 11 -6.44 18.91 -17.31
N GLY A 12 -6.85 17.81 -16.67
CA GLY A 12 -8.18 17.67 -16.07
C GLY A 12 -8.36 18.60 -14.88
N LEU A 13 -7.36 18.71 -14.02
CA LEU A 13 -7.36 19.61 -12.86
C LEU A 13 -7.42 21.07 -13.30
N GLU A 14 -6.62 21.48 -14.29
CA GLU A 14 -6.67 22.84 -14.85
C GLU A 14 -8.05 23.16 -15.46
N ALA A 15 -8.67 22.21 -16.15
CA ALA A 15 -10.00 22.39 -16.72
C ALA A 15 -11.08 22.56 -15.63
N ALA A 16 -11.00 21.81 -14.53
CA ALA A 16 -11.88 21.96 -13.37
C ALA A 16 -11.68 23.33 -12.72
N LYS A 17 -10.43 23.75 -12.47
CA LYS A 17 -10.09 25.05 -11.89
C LYS A 17 -10.63 26.22 -12.73
N LYS A 18 -10.49 26.16 -14.06
CA LYS A 18 -11.03 27.19 -14.98
C LYS A 18 -12.55 27.33 -14.90
N LYS A 19 -13.24 26.28 -14.49
CA LYS A 19 -14.71 26.26 -14.33
C LYS A 19 -15.17 26.45 -12.89
N ASN A 20 -14.26 26.75 -11.96
CA ASN A 20 -14.52 26.84 -10.53
C ASN A 20 -15.20 25.57 -9.96
N ILE A 21 -14.81 24.40 -10.46
CA ILE A 21 -15.30 23.11 -9.96
C ILE A 21 -14.34 22.64 -8.87
N PRO A 22 -14.81 22.48 -7.60
CA PRO A 22 -13.98 21.96 -6.52
C PRO A 22 -13.49 20.55 -6.81
N VAL A 23 -12.22 20.27 -6.52
CA VAL A 23 -11.63 18.95 -6.73
C VAL A 23 -11.18 18.36 -5.41
N ILE A 24 -11.75 17.21 -5.08
CA ILE A 24 -11.34 16.39 -3.93
C ILE A 24 -10.65 15.14 -4.46
N VAL A 25 -9.41 14.95 -4.06
CA VAL A 25 -8.62 13.74 -4.35
C VAL A 25 -8.77 12.76 -3.20
N VAL A 26 -8.94 11.48 -3.51
CA VAL A 26 -9.11 10.42 -2.52
C VAL A 26 -8.16 9.28 -2.86
N ASP A 27 -7.53 8.69 -1.85
CA ASP A 27 -6.66 7.52 -1.90
C ASP A 27 -5.24 7.82 -2.42
N THR A 28 -5.08 8.19 -3.67
CA THR A 28 -3.77 8.50 -4.26
C THR A 28 -3.66 9.99 -4.57
N GLU A 29 -2.62 10.63 -4.05
CA GLU A 29 -2.33 12.04 -4.30
C GLU A 29 -2.03 12.33 -5.78
N VAL A 30 -2.15 13.60 -6.16
CA VAL A 30 -1.70 14.13 -7.44
C VAL A 30 -0.40 14.93 -7.28
N TYR A 31 0.36 15.06 -8.36
CA TYR A 31 1.60 15.86 -8.36
C TYR A 31 1.29 17.37 -8.23
N ASP A 32 0.30 17.85 -8.97
CA ASP A 32 -0.10 19.26 -9.01
C ASP A 32 -1.10 19.58 -7.88
N THR A 33 -0.66 19.52 -6.63
CA THR A 33 -1.50 19.70 -5.41
C THR A 33 -2.16 21.07 -5.33
N ASP A 34 -1.57 22.12 -5.94
CA ASP A 34 -2.13 23.48 -5.99
C ASP A 34 -3.42 23.59 -6.83
N LEU A 35 -3.70 22.56 -7.63
CA LEU A 35 -4.92 22.47 -8.43
C LEU A 35 -6.05 21.70 -7.75
N VAL A 36 -5.84 21.25 -6.51
CA VAL A 36 -6.78 20.44 -5.71
C VAL A 36 -7.21 21.21 -4.47
N ASP A 37 -8.48 21.11 -4.11
CA ASP A 37 -9.02 21.76 -2.92
C ASP A 37 -8.76 20.95 -1.66
N VAL A 38 -8.98 19.63 -1.72
CA VAL A 38 -8.75 18.70 -0.61
C VAL A 38 -8.17 17.39 -1.11
N THR A 39 -7.21 16.83 -0.37
CA THR A 39 -6.66 15.49 -0.56
C THR A 39 -6.94 14.65 0.68
N ILE A 40 -7.56 13.47 0.50
CA ILE A 40 -7.87 12.53 1.58
C ILE A 40 -7.13 11.23 1.29
N VAL A 41 -6.17 10.92 2.13
CA VAL A 41 -5.23 9.81 1.92
C VAL A 41 -5.06 8.94 3.15
N THR A 42 -4.65 7.72 2.94
CA THR A 42 -4.08 6.86 3.98
C THR A 42 -2.69 7.36 4.36
N ASP A 43 -2.27 7.15 5.59
CA ASP A 43 -0.87 7.32 6.00
C ASP A 43 -0.02 6.20 5.38
N ASN A 44 0.28 6.37 4.08
CA ASN A 44 0.97 5.36 3.28
C ASN A 44 2.41 5.13 3.74
N TYR A 45 3.09 6.18 4.20
CA TYR A 45 4.44 6.05 4.74
C TYR A 45 4.43 5.21 6.03
N GLN A 46 3.51 5.52 6.94
CA GLN A 46 3.35 4.76 8.18
C GLN A 46 2.96 3.29 7.93
N ALA A 47 2.21 3.00 6.86
CA ALA A 47 1.90 1.62 6.48
C ALA A 47 3.17 0.80 6.23
N GLY A 48 4.13 1.36 5.48
CA GLY A 48 5.44 0.74 5.26
C GLY A 48 6.25 0.59 6.55
N VAL A 49 6.27 1.64 7.38
CA VAL A 49 6.94 1.62 8.70
C VAL A 49 6.42 0.49 9.59
N LEU A 50 5.10 0.29 9.63
CA LEU A 50 4.50 -0.77 10.45
C LEU A 50 4.90 -2.18 9.97
N CYS A 51 4.90 -2.41 8.65
CA CYS A 51 5.35 -3.68 8.08
C CYS A 51 6.83 -3.94 8.39
N ALA A 52 7.70 -2.93 8.24
CA ALA A 52 9.11 -3.06 8.54
C ALA A 52 9.37 -3.37 10.02
N LYS A 53 8.69 -2.69 10.93
CA LYS A 53 8.83 -2.93 12.37
C LYS A 53 8.42 -4.34 12.77
N ASP A 54 7.27 -4.82 12.30
CA ASP A 54 6.82 -6.20 12.57
C ASP A 54 7.80 -7.23 11.98
N MET A 55 8.34 -6.98 10.79
CA MET A 55 9.41 -7.79 10.21
C MET A 55 10.64 -7.87 11.12
N MET A 56 11.11 -6.72 11.60
CA MET A 56 12.30 -6.63 12.48
C MET A 56 12.08 -7.31 13.83
N GLU A 57 10.84 -7.36 14.32
CA GLU A 57 10.49 -8.11 15.54
C GLU A 57 10.52 -9.64 15.31
N ARG A 58 10.19 -10.09 14.07
CA ARG A 58 10.15 -11.52 13.70
C ARG A 58 11.47 -12.08 13.22
N GLN A 59 12.29 -11.26 12.56
CA GLN A 59 13.55 -11.67 11.94
C GLN A 59 14.71 -10.79 12.42
N LYS A 60 15.86 -11.40 12.77
CA LYS A 60 17.07 -10.67 13.15
C LYS A 60 17.89 -10.19 11.95
N GLU A 61 17.74 -10.85 10.82
CA GLU A 61 18.35 -10.53 9.54
C GLU A 61 17.40 -10.99 8.43
N ALA A 62 17.43 -10.37 7.25
CA ALA A 62 16.57 -10.79 6.14
C ALA A 62 17.11 -10.34 4.77
N ASN A 63 16.92 -11.21 3.78
CA ASN A 63 16.97 -10.89 2.36
C ASN A 63 15.57 -10.55 1.87
N ILE A 64 15.38 -9.35 1.38
CA ILE A 64 14.07 -8.73 1.16
C ILE A 64 13.84 -8.48 -0.33
N LEU A 65 12.69 -8.93 -0.85
CA LEU A 65 12.15 -8.50 -2.13
C LEU A 65 11.16 -7.35 -1.92
N LEU A 66 11.25 -6.30 -2.76
CA LEU A 66 10.30 -5.20 -2.78
C LEU A 66 9.47 -5.24 -4.07
N LEU A 67 8.15 -5.21 -3.92
CA LEU A 67 7.21 -5.17 -5.04
C LEU A 67 6.52 -3.79 -5.05
N THR A 68 6.79 -2.99 -6.08
CA THR A 68 6.51 -1.56 -6.12
C THR A 68 5.41 -1.18 -7.11
N HIS A 69 4.99 0.09 -7.06
CA HIS A 69 4.24 0.78 -8.10
C HIS A 69 4.65 2.25 -8.18
N ASP A 70 5.56 2.57 -9.10
CA ASP A 70 6.22 3.88 -9.14
C ASP A 70 5.33 5.01 -9.68
N LYS A 71 4.23 4.68 -10.36
CA LYS A 71 3.28 5.67 -10.91
C LYS A 71 2.28 6.20 -9.90
N THR A 72 2.23 5.66 -8.69
CA THR A 72 1.38 6.16 -7.61
C THR A 72 2.22 6.66 -6.45
N LYS A 73 1.83 7.81 -5.88
CA LYS A 73 2.53 8.32 -4.70
C LYS A 73 2.29 7.39 -3.50
N SER A 74 1.08 6.86 -3.34
CA SER A 74 0.74 5.91 -2.28
C SER A 74 1.65 4.68 -2.28
N GLY A 75 1.87 4.04 -3.45
CA GLY A 75 2.77 2.89 -3.58
C GLY A 75 4.21 3.24 -3.23
N ARG A 76 4.71 4.38 -3.70
CA ARG A 76 6.05 4.87 -3.38
C ARG A 76 6.24 5.15 -1.89
N ASP A 77 5.28 5.83 -1.24
CA ASP A 77 5.35 6.16 0.17
C ASP A 77 5.37 4.91 1.05
N ARG A 78 4.60 3.86 0.70
CA ARG A 78 4.61 2.57 1.40
C ARG A 78 5.99 1.93 1.37
N ILE A 79 6.59 1.84 0.18
CA ILE A 79 7.93 1.27 0.02
C ILE A 79 8.98 2.16 0.69
N GLN A 80 8.86 3.49 0.58
CA GLN A 80 9.77 4.44 1.24
C GLN A 80 9.72 4.28 2.78
N GLY A 81 8.53 4.20 3.37
CA GLY A 81 8.38 4.00 4.81
C GLY A 81 9.03 2.70 5.30
N PHE A 82 8.90 1.62 4.52
CA PHE A 82 9.56 0.35 4.80
C PHE A 82 11.09 0.48 4.70
N THR A 83 11.59 1.02 3.59
CA THR A 83 13.05 1.13 3.34
C THR A 83 13.74 2.07 4.30
N ASP A 84 13.15 3.23 4.62
CA ASP A 84 13.73 4.17 5.60
C ASP A 84 13.82 3.57 6.99
N THR A 85 12.86 2.70 7.36
CA THR A 85 12.87 2.03 8.67
C THR A 85 14.05 1.08 8.82
N ILE A 86 14.45 0.39 7.74
CA ILE A 86 15.53 -0.59 7.77
C ILE A 86 16.90 -0.02 7.34
N GLN A 87 16.97 1.21 6.80
CA GLN A 87 18.19 1.74 6.15
C GLN A 87 19.43 1.79 7.03
N SER A 88 19.28 1.92 8.35
CA SER A 88 20.39 1.93 9.30
C SER A 88 20.79 0.54 9.81
N HIS A 89 20.16 -0.50 9.32
CA HIS A 89 20.25 -1.88 9.75
C HIS A 89 20.85 -2.76 8.65
N ASN A 90 22.18 -2.97 8.69
CA ASN A 90 22.92 -3.71 7.65
C ASN A 90 22.54 -5.18 7.53
N GLU A 91 21.86 -5.74 8.54
CA GLU A 91 21.36 -7.10 8.58
C GLU A 91 20.12 -7.31 7.67
N TYR A 92 19.45 -6.22 7.27
CA TYR A 92 18.30 -6.29 6.34
C TYR A 92 18.73 -5.84 4.95
N LYS A 93 18.73 -6.77 4.00
CA LYS A 93 19.25 -6.53 2.63
C LYS A 93 18.11 -6.55 1.61
N ILE A 94 17.92 -5.47 0.90
CA ILE A 94 17.07 -5.45 -0.28
C ILE A 94 17.85 -6.11 -1.41
N ILE A 95 17.46 -7.33 -1.80
CA ILE A 95 18.17 -8.13 -2.82
C ILE A 95 17.59 -7.95 -4.21
N ALA A 96 16.29 -7.58 -4.32
CA ALA A 96 15.68 -7.24 -5.59
C ALA A 96 14.45 -6.35 -5.40
N MET A 97 14.07 -5.62 -6.47
CA MET A 97 12.92 -4.73 -6.52
C MET A 97 12.28 -4.78 -7.90
N GLU A 98 10.94 -4.93 -7.95
CA GLU A 98 10.18 -5.00 -9.21
C GLU A 98 8.91 -4.16 -9.17
N ASP A 99 8.67 -3.37 -10.23
CA ASP A 99 7.41 -2.63 -10.40
C ASP A 99 6.32 -3.58 -10.95
N THR A 100 5.39 -3.96 -10.08
CA THR A 100 4.26 -4.84 -10.38
C THR A 100 3.00 -4.06 -10.78
N GLN A 101 3.04 -2.74 -10.72
CA GLN A 101 1.90 -1.83 -10.95
C GLN A 101 0.67 -2.15 -10.06
N GLY A 102 0.89 -2.78 -8.91
CA GLY A 102 -0.15 -3.12 -7.96
C GLY A 102 -1.09 -4.25 -8.40
N GLN A 103 -0.70 -5.05 -9.41
CA GLN A 103 -1.54 -6.06 -10.06
C GLN A 103 -1.04 -7.48 -9.81
N ILE A 104 -1.97 -8.38 -9.50
CA ILE A 104 -1.69 -9.81 -9.24
C ILE A 104 -1.03 -10.48 -10.45
N GLU A 105 -1.58 -10.21 -11.65
CA GLU A 105 -1.14 -10.81 -12.91
C GLU A 105 0.27 -10.37 -13.32
N ARG A 106 0.73 -9.24 -12.79
CA ARG A 106 2.08 -8.73 -13.01
C ARG A 106 3.05 -9.18 -11.93
N SER A 107 2.55 -9.33 -10.70
CA SER A 107 3.34 -9.79 -9.57
C SER A 107 3.80 -11.23 -9.74
N LEU A 108 2.88 -12.13 -10.07
CA LEU A 108 3.14 -13.57 -10.16
C LEU A 108 4.37 -13.89 -11.04
N PRO A 109 4.40 -13.56 -12.35
CA PRO A 109 5.54 -13.94 -13.21
C PRO A 109 6.86 -13.26 -12.82
N LYS A 110 6.79 -12.07 -12.22
CA LYS A 110 7.99 -11.37 -11.76
C LYS A 110 8.58 -12.06 -10.53
N VAL A 111 7.74 -12.43 -9.57
CA VAL A 111 8.20 -13.13 -8.37
C VAL A 111 8.67 -14.54 -8.71
N GLU A 112 8.03 -15.25 -9.64
CA GLU A 112 8.53 -16.55 -10.13
C GLU A 112 9.99 -16.46 -10.63
N LYS A 113 10.28 -15.40 -11.42
CA LYS A 113 11.63 -15.12 -11.88
C LYS A 113 12.59 -14.80 -10.73
N MET A 114 12.17 -13.94 -9.79
CA MET A 114 12.98 -13.57 -8.63
C MET A 114 13.31 -14.79 -7.76
N VAL A 115 12.36 -15.70 -7.59
CA VAL A 115 12.54 -16.97 -6.85
C VAL A 115 13.55 -17.91 -7.53
N GLU A 116 13.62 -17.90 -8.86
CA GLU A 116 14.63 -18.66 -9.61
C GLU A 116 16.03 -18.03 -9.51
N GLU A 117 16.11 -16.70 -9.38
CA GLU A 117 17.37 -15.94 -9.30
C GLU A 117 17.90 -15.85 -7.84
N HIS A 118 17.03 -16.01 -6.84
CA HIS A 118 17.34 -15.84 -5.43
C HIS A 118 16.78 -17.01 -4.60
N GLU A 119 17.67 -17.90 -4.17
CA GLU A 119 17.29 -19.09 -3.37
C GLU A 119 17.06 -18.77 -1.88
N ASP A 120 17.43 -17.58 -1.42
CA ASP A 120 17.47 -17.22 0.01
C ASP A 120 16.63 -15.96 0.32
N ILE A 121 15.35 -16.02 -0.06
CA ILE A 121 14.39 -14.95 0.21
C ILE A 121 13.77 -15.19 1.60
N ASP A 122 13.80 -14.18 2.46
CA ASP A 122 13.20 -14.20 3.80
C ASP A 122 11.90 -13.40 3.87
N VAL A 123 11.84 -12.31 3.11
CA VAL A 123 10.74 -11.34 3.20
C VAL A 123 10.34 -10.83 1.82
N ILE A 124 9.04 -10.69 1.61
CA ILE A 124 8.48 -9.95 0.47
C ILE A 124 7.62 -8.81 1.01
N MET A 125 8.05 -7.57 0.80
CA MET A 125 7.21 -6.39 1.04
C MET A 125 6.51 -5.99 -0.25
N SER A 126 5.19 -6.07 -0.24
CA SER A 126 4.34 -5.71 -1.37
C SER A 126 3.62 -4.40 -1.11
N LEU A 127 3.55 -3.55 -2.13
CA LEU A 127 2.88 -2.25 -2.00
C LEU A 127 1.38 -2.36 -1.66
N ASN A 128 0.74 -3.50 -2.00
CA ASN A 128 -0.67 -3.77 -1.70
C ASN A 128 -0.97 -5.28 -1.60
N ASP A 129 -2.16 -5.64 -1.13
CA ASP A 129 -2.58 -7.04 -0.97
C ASP A 129 -2.66 -7.81 -2.30
N PRO A 130 -3.19 -7.26 -3.43
CA PRO A 130 -3.16 -7.97 -4.71
C PRO A 130 -1.75 -8.39 -5.14
N THR A 131 -0.76 -7.51 -4.94
CA THR A 131 0.64 -7.83 -5.25
C THR A 131 1.18 -8.94 -4.33
N ALA A 132 0.85 -8.89 -3.04
CA ALA A 132 1.20 -9.93 -2.07
C ALA A 132 0.58 -11.30 -2.44
N MET A 133 -0.66 -11.30 -2.89
CA MET A 133 -1.33 -12.52 -3.37
C MET A 133 -0.63 -13.13 -4.60
N GLY A 134 -0.20 -12.29 -5.54
CA GLY A 134 0.60 -12.75 -6.68
C GLY A 134 1.96 -13.32 -6.25
N ALA A 135 2.60 -12.73 -5.25
CA ALA A 135 3.84 -13.25 -4.68
C ALA A 135 3.64 -14.61 -4.00
N LEU A 136 2.60 -14.76 -3.20
CA LEU A 136 2.26 -16.05 -2.56
C LEU A 136 1.99 -17.14 -3.60
N ALA A 137 1.24 -16.82 -4.65
CA ALA A 137 0.99 -17.76 -5.73
C ALA A 137 2.27 -18.18 -6.46
N ALA A 138 3.23 -17.25 -6.64
CA ALA A 138 4.53 -17.55 -7.24
C ALA A 138 5.38 -18.45 -6.36
N LEU A 139 5.43 -18.20 -5.06
CA LEU A 139 6.14 -19.05 -4.10
C LEU A 139 5.57 -20.49 -4.12
N ASP A 140 4.25 -20.62 -4.13
CA ASP A 140 3.56 -21.90 -4.19
C ASP A 140 3.82 -22.63 -5.52
N SER A 141 3.68 -21.95 -6.67
CA SER A 141 3.91 -22.53 -8.00
C SER A 141 5.32 -23.05 -8.20
N LYS A 142 6.32 -22.40 -7.60
CA LYS A 142 7.73 -22.80 -7.64
C LYS A 142 8.10 -23.82 -6.55
N GLY A 143 7.17 -24.16 -5.67
CA GLY A 143 7.42 -25.05 -4.55
C GLY A 143 8.52 -24.53 -3.63
N TYR A 144 8.56 -23.22 -3.40
CA TYR A 144 9.55 -22.57 -2.54
C TYR A 144 9.38 -23.07 -1.10
N LYS A 145 10.41 -23.69 -0.55
CA LYS A 145 10.28 -24.46 0.71
C LYS A 145 10.59 -23.67 1.96
N LYS A 146 11.19 -22.49 1.82
CA LYS A 146 11.51 -21.64 2.96
C LYS A 146 10.26 -20.86 3.36
N ASP A 147 10.06 -20.69 4.66
CA ASP A 147 9.02 -19.78 5.18
C ASP A 147 9.39 -18.34 4.88
N VAL A 148 8.58 -17.67 4.07
CA VAL A 148 8.78 -16.27 3.67
C VAL A 148 7.75 -15.42 4.36
N LEU A 149 8.18 -14.33 5.02
CA LEU A 149 7.29 -13.33 5.55
C LEU A 149 6.74 -12.48 4.38
N VAL A 150 5.43 -12.46 4.18
CA VAL A 150 4.80 -11.69 3.11
C VAL A 150 3.90 -10.60 3.69
N TYR A 151 4.23 -9.35 3.35
CA TYR A 151 3.49 -8.17 3.78
C TYR A 151 2.79 -7.50 2.61
N GLY A 152 1.60 -6.97 2.89
CA GLY A 152 0.81 -6.14 1.99
C GLY A 152 0.30 -4.88 2.67
N VAL A 153 -0.49 -4.14 1.93
CA VAL A 153 -1.27 -3.00 2.40
C VAL A 153 -2.63 -3.10 1.76
N ASP A 154 -3.67 -2.83 2.46
CA ASP A 154 -5.07 -2.60 2.15
C ASP A 154 -5.96 -3.10 3.29
N GLY A 155 -5.64 -4.25 3.92
CA GLY A 155 -6.53 -4.95 4.84
C GLY A 155 -7.75 -5.51 4.11
N SER A 156 -7.54 -6.00 2.88
CA SER A 156 -8.60 -6.57 2.04
C SER A 156 -9.22 -7.82 2.68
N PRO A 157 -10.47 -8.18 2.32
CA PRO A 157 -11.05 -9.45 2.77
C PRO A 157 -10.14 -10.64 2.46
N GLU A 158 -9.57 -10.70 1.25
CA GLU A 158 -8.67 -11.75 0.81
C GLU A 158 -7.37 -11.77 1.62
N GLY A 159 -6.72 -10.61 1.82
CA GLY A 159 -5.51 -10.49 2.64
C GLY A 159 -5.75 -10.96 4.09
N LYS A 160 -6.86 -10.57 4.70
CA LYS A 160 -7.23 -11.04 6.06
C LYS A 160 -7.47 -12.56 6.13
N ARG A 161 -8.10 -13.16 5.11
CA ARG A 161 -8.25 -14.63 5.05
C ARG A 161 -6.88 -15.32 4.96
N LEU A 162 -5.99 -14.81 4.10
CA LEU A 162 -4.63 -15.36 3.97
C LEU A 162 -3.83 -15.24 5.28
N ILE A 163 -4.02 -14.16 6.04
CA ILE A 163 -3.44 -14.04 7.39
C ILE A 163 -4.05 -15.07 8.34
N THR A 164 -5.37 -15.26 8.31
CA THR A 164 -6.05 -16.29 9.12
C THR A 164 -5.55 -17.70 8.80
N GLU A 165 -5.22 -17.96 7.55
CA GLU A 165 -4.63 -19.23 7.07
C GLU A 165 -3.10 -19.33 7.32
N SER A 166 -2.48 -18.31 7.91
CA SER A 166 -1.01 -18.21 8.11
C SER A 166 -0.19 -18.27 6.82
N LYS A 167 -0.79 -17.87 5.69
CA LYS A 167 -0.11 -17.75 4.38
C LYS A 167 0.51 -16.37 4.18
N MET A 168 -0.12 -15.34 4.72
CA MET A 168 0.35 -13.96 4.68
C MET A 168 0.67 -13.50 6.10
N THR A 169 1.76 -12.77 6.28
CA THR A 169 2.25 -12.35 7.61
C THR A 169 1.43 -11.19 8.14
N GLY A 170 1.21 -10.16 7.32
CA GLY A 170 0.47 -8.99 7.72
C GLY A 170 0.07 -8.08 6.58
N THR A 171 -0.92 -7.23 6.85
CA THR A 171 -1.36 -6.16 5.95
C THR A 171 -1.66 -4.88 6.71
N ALA A 172 -1.14 -3.75 6.25
CA ALA A 172 -1.50 -2.46 6.83
C ALA A 172 -2.88 -2.04 6.32
N VAL A 173 -3.85 -1.90 7.23
CA VAL A 173 -5.25 -1.69 6.86
C VAL A 173 -5.53 -0.25 6.42
N GLN A 174 -6.21 -0.10 5.29
CA GLN A 174 -6.82 1.14 4.84
C GLN A 174 -8.30 1.20 5.29
N TYR A 175 -8.85 2.42 5.35
CA TYR A 175 -10.24 2.67 5.77
C TYR A 175 -11.02 3.40 4.67
N PRO A 176 -11.35 2.74 3.53
CA PRO A 176 -11.99 3.38 2.38
C PRO A 176 -13.35 4.00 2.73
N ARG A 177 -14.08 3.42 3.68
CA ARG A 177 -15.36 3.98 4.16
C ARG A 177 -15.16 5.33 4.87
N LYS A 178 -14.11 5.45 5.71
CA LYS A 178 -13.76 6.73 6.36
C LYS A 178 -13.28 7.75 5.33
N MET A 179 -12.48 7.32 4.36
CA MET A 179 -12.00 8.19 3.29
C MET A 179 -13.16 8.75 2.47
N GLY A 180 -14.11 7.90 2.06
CA GLY A 180 -15.31 8.31 1.35
C GLY A 180 -16.20 9.27 2.16
N ALA A 181 -16.43 8.97 3.44
CA ALA A 181 -17.19 9.85 4.33
C ALA A 181 -16.51 11.21 4.50
N SER A 182 -15.18 11.25 4.67
CA SER A 182 -14.41 12.49 4.77
C SER A 182 -14.47 13.28 3.47
N ALA A 183 -14.43 12.62 2.30
CA ALA A 183 -14.54 13.29 1.01
C ALA A 183 -15.91 13.97 0.82
N ILE A 184 -16.98 13.28 1.18
CA ILE A 184 -18.34 13.83 1.10
C ILE A 184 -18.49 15.01 2.07
N LYS A 185 -17.99 14.88 3.31
CA LYS A 185 -18.00 15.97 4.29
C LYS A 185 -17.27 17.20 3.75
N ALA A 186 -16.04 17.03 3.25
CA ALA A 186 -15.26 18.11 2.67
C ALA A 186 -15.97 18.77 1.47
N ALA A 187 -16.66 17.98 0.62
CA ALA A 187 -17.44 18.52 -0.49
C ALA A 187 -18.56 19.46 -0.02
N TYR A 188 -19.33 19.06 0.99
CA TYR A 188 -20.38 19.91 1.53
C TYR A 188 -19.82 21.17 2.21
N GLU A 189 -18.70 21.08 2.90
CA GLU A 189 -18.05 22.22 3.55
C GLU A 189 -17.54 23.22 2.51
N LEU A 190 -16.87 22.75 1.43
CA LEU A 190 -16.43 23.59 0.31
C LEU A 190 -17.60 24.29 -0.39
N LEU A 191 -18.69 23.56 -0.68
CA LEU A 191 -19.89 24.13 -1.32
C LEU A 191 -20.61 25.15 -0.42
N ALA A 192 -20.45 25.03 0.90
CA ALA A 192 -20.97 25.99 1.86
C ALA A 192 -20.02 27.21 2.09
N GLY A 193 -18.90 27.28 1.36
CA GLY A 193 -17.90 28.35 1.50
C GLY A 193 -17.10 28.31 2.80
N LYS A 194 -16.99 27.12 3.43
CA LYS A 194 -16.20 26.95 4.64
C LYS A 194 -14.75 26.62 4.31
N ASP A 195 -13.86 26.99 5.21
CA ASP A 195 -12.47 26.52 5.16
C ASP A 195 -12.39 25.03 5.46
N VAL A 196 -11.56 24.32 4.70
CA VAL A 196 -11.31 22.90 4.85
C VAL A 196 -9.80 22.63 4.88
N ASP A 197 -9.40 21.61 5.62
CA ASP A 197 -8.01 21.17 5.62
C ASP A 197 -7.59 20.69 4.22
N LYS A 198 -6.44 21.15 3.76
CA LYS A 198 -5.89 20.78 2.45
C LYS A 198 -5.60 19.28 2.34
N THR A 199 -5.23 18.66 3.44
CA THR A 199 -4.92 17.23 3.49
C THR A 199 -5.51 16.60 4.74
N VAL A 200 -6.27 15.52 4.55
CA VAL A 200 -6.80 14.67 5.62
C VAL A 200 -6.12 13.30 5.52
N THR A 201 -5.25 13.02 6.48
CA THR A 201 -4.54 11.74 6.55
C THR A 201 -5.27 10.77 7.47
N ILE A 202 -5.63 9.61 6.95
CA ILE A 202 -6.29 8.54 7.71
C ILE A 202 -5.22 7.60 8.27
N PRO A 203 -5.11 7.46 9.60
CA PRO A 203 -4.10 6.59 10.20
C PRO A 203 -4.34 5.13 9.87
N VAL A 204 -3.27 4.35 9.89
CA VAL A 204 -3.26 2.91 9.60
C VAL A 204 -2.97 2.07 10.84
N LYS A 205 -3.31 0.79 10.77
CA LYS A 205 -2.89 -0.25 11.73
C LYS A 205 -2.38 -1.44 10.94
N LEU A 206 -1.48 -2.21 11.51
CA LEU A 206 -1.08 -3.49 10.96
C LEU A 206 -2.04 -4.58 11.45
N ILE A 207 -2.55 -5.38 10.53
CA ILE A 207 -3.30 -6.61 10.79
C ILE A 207 -2.32 -7.76 10.63
N THR A 208 -2.22 -8.58 11.65
CA THR A 208 -1.40 -9.80 11.69
C THR A 208 -2.23 -10.96 12.26
N LYS A 209 -1.65 -12.13 12.40
CA LYS A 209 -2.32 -13.29 12.98
C LYS A 209 -2.82 -13.03 14.40
N GLU A 210 -2.12 -12.20 15.15
CA GLU A 210 -2.39 -11.89 16.54
C GLU A 210 -3.68 -11.08 16.75
N ASN A 211 -4.08 -10.27 15.74
CA ASN A 211 -5.22 -9.36 15.88
C ASN A 211 -6.26 -9.46 14.74
N VAL A 212 -6.07 -10.32 13.75
CA VAL A 212 -6.99 -10.45 12.60
C VAL A 212 -8.42 -10.81 13.02
N SER A 213 -8.60 -11.47 14.15
CA SER A 213 -9.92 -11.83 14.71
C SER A 213 -10.76 -10.61 15.17
N GLU A 214 -10.13 -9.43 15.32
CA GLU A 214 -10.82 -8.19 15.68
C GLU A 214 -11.47 -7.51 14.46
N TYR A 215 -11.20 -8.02 13.25
CA TYR A 215 -11.64 -7.42 11.98
C TYR A 215 -12.70 -8.29 11.30
N ASP A 216 -13.65 -7.63 10.63
CA ASP A 216 -14.59 -8.33 9.74
C ASP A 216 -13.84 -8.87 8.51
N LEU A 217 -13.80 -10.20 8.37
CA LEU A 217 -13.07 -10.88 7.30
C LEU A 217 -13.72 -10.71 5.92
N GLU A 218 -15.00 -10.34 5.88
CA GLU A 218 -15.75 -10.26 4.62
C GLU A 218 -15.86 -8.83 4.06
N ARG A 219 -15.44 -7.81 4.84
CA ARG A 219 -15.66 -6.40 4.50
C ARG A 219 -14.40 -5.57 4.61
N TRP A 220 -14.35 -4.51 3.83
CA TRP A 220 -13.42 -3.40 4.02
C TRP A 220 -13.74 -2.65 5.32
N GLN A 221 -12.71 -2.09 5.95
CA GLN A 221 -12.83 -1.38 7.23
C GLN A 221 -13.26 0.09 7.05
#